data_1fab02a74e9ce954e9599944de93bdd3
#
_entry.id   1fab02a74e9ce954e9599944de93bdd3
#
_cell.length_a   1.000
_cell.length_b   1.000
_cell.length_c   1.000
_cell.angle_alpha   90.00
_cell.angle_beta   90.00
_cell.angle_gamma   90.00
#
_symmetry.space_group_name_H-M   'P 1'
#
loop_
_entity.id
_entity.type
_entity.pdbx_description
1 polymer ?
#
loop_
_entity_poly.entity_id
_entity_poly.type
_entity_poly.pdbx_seq_one_letter_code
_entity_poly.pdbx_strand_id
1 'polypeptide(L)'
;MPDWKRNLFVLCAGQFLVMAGMTMIVPFLPLYLQELGMDPERDDVALWAGLIFAGNFVTSFIFQPIWGALADRYGRKIMLLRSGYGMAAIMALMGFAQDAWHLLVLRVLNGVVSGFVPASVSLMSTTAPRERTGFAMGALQSGGVAGTILGPLIGGWLADRIGFRPIFYVTGACLFMATTVAWIVVRERFERRNPSGAPRVSLSGDWRKLVRKPELPALFAATFFIQFALLGAMPVLPLYVQKLHGSTADLAFLSGLAGAVTGISNMISAPLLGRLGDKIGTERVLFASIVGAAAMSVPQAWCATVGQLLACRFALGLFMGGLIPSVNALVRHHSPEGMVSRAYGFNTSALALGNMVGPVVGGFLSETVGLRSVFWLGGAL
;
A
#
# COMPACT_ATOMS: atom_id res chain seq x y z
N MET A 1 5.56 29.64 14.38
CA MET A 1 4.69 28.46 14.23
C MET A 1 5.13 27.41 15.26
N PRO A 2 4.26 26.78 16.06
CA PRO A 2 4.64 25.74 17.00
C PRO A 2 5.36 24.59 16.29
N ASP A 3 6.38 23.98 16.92
CA ASP A 3 7.23 22.96 16.31
C ASP A 3 6.41 21.78 15.72
N TRP A 4 5.36 21.34 16.41
CA TRP A 4 4.53 20.23 15.95
C TRP A 4 3.75 20.53 14.66
N LYS A 5 3.29 21.76 14.42
CA LYS A 5 2.60 22.15 13.18
C LYS A 5 3.56 22.16 11.99
N ARG A 6 4.78 22.64 12.23
CA ARG A 6 5.83 22.64 11.21
C ARG A 6 6.26 21.20 10.87
N ASN A 7 6.43 20.35 11.88
CA ASN A 7 6.71 18.93 11.70
C ASN A 7 5.57 18.26 10.91
N LEU A 8 4.30 18.54 11.27
CA LEU A 8 3.14 17.98 10.60
C LEU A 8 3.13 18.31 9.10
N PHE A 9 3.33 19.58 8.73
CA PHE A 9 3.33 20.00 7.33
C PHE A 9 4.41 19.27 6.52
N VAL A 10 5.65 19.22 7.04
CA VAL A 10 6.78 18.57 6.36
C VAL A 10 6.55 17.04 6.28
N LEU A 11 6.05 16.42 7.33
CA LEU A 11 5.79 14.99 7.34
C LEU A 11 4.61 14.60 6.43
N CYS A 12 3.57 15.43 6.33
CA CYS A 12 2.46 15.21 5.38
C CYS A 12 2.96 15.29 3.94
N ALA A 13 3.74 16.31 3.60
CA ALA A 13 4.35 16.44 2.26
C ALA A 13 5.33 15.30 1.98
N GLY A 14 6.16 14.93 2.96
CA GLY A 14 7.07 13.79 2.85
C GLY A 14 6.34 12.46 2.65
N GLN A 15 5.26 12.23 3.41
CA GLN A 15 4.45 11.01 3.27
C GLN A 15 3.72 10.95 1.93
N PHE A 16 3.23 12.10 1.43
CA PHE A 16 2.68 12.20 0.08
C PHE A 16 3.73 11.79 -0.96
N LEU A 17 4.93 12.38 -0.92
CA LEU A 17 5.99 12.09 -1.89
C LEU A 17 6.47 10.65 -1.82
N VAL A 18 6.61 10.09 -0.61
CA VAL A 18 6.99 8.67 -0.43
C VAL A 18 5.93 7.75 -1.00
N MET A 19 4.65 7.98 -0.68
CA MET A 19 3.55 7.15 -1.19
C MET A 19 3.38 7.31 -2.69
N ALA A 20 3.43 8.53 -3.21
CA ALA A 20 3.38 8.78 -4.65
C ALA A 20 4.54 8.06 -5.36
N GLY A 21 5.77 8.24 -4.90
CA GLY A 21 6.95 7.61 -5.50
C GLY A 21 6.89 6.07 -5.48
N MET A 22 6.42 5.47 -4.39
CA MET A 22 6.26 4.01 -4.32
C MET A 22 5.19 3.47 -5.26
N THR A 23 4.11 4.22 -5.47
CA THR A 23 2.98 3.80 -6.30
C THR A 23 3.09 4.24 -7.76
N MET A 24 3.96 5.22 -8.08
CA MET A 24 4.26 5.63 -9.47
C MET A 24 4.71 4.46 -10.36
N ILE A 25 5.44 3.53 -9.78
CA ILE A 25 6.04 2.39 -10.50
C ILE A 25 5.00 1.31 -10.83
N VAL A 26 3.91 1.24 -10.04
CA VAL A 26 2.89 0.18 -10.14
C VAL A 26 2.33 0.03 -11.56
N PRO A 27 1.90 1.10 -12.24
CA PRO A 27 1.22 0.98 -13.54
C PRO A 27 2.15 0.59 -14.69
N PHE A 28 3.45 0.69 -14.53
CA PHE A 28 4.37 0.41 -15.63
C PHE A 28 5.39 -0.71 -15.34
N LEU A 29 5.44 -1.28 -14.14
CA LEU A 29 6.42 -2.31 -13.83
C LEU A 29 6.40 -3.50 -14.81
N PRO A 30 5.25 -4.10 -15.16
CA PRO A 30 5.22 -5.16 -16.17
C PRO A 30 5.65 -4.68 -17.55
N LEU A 31 5.34 -3.43 -17.93
CA LEU A 31 5.76 -2.83 -19.20
C LEU A 31 7.28 -2.56 -19.21
N TYR A 32 7.82 -2.14 -18.08
CA TYR A 32 9.26 -1.94 -17.93
C TYR A 32 10.03 -3.27 -18.00
N LEU A 33 9.48 -4.37 -17.50
CA LEU A 33 10.08 -5.70 -17.65
C LEU A 33 10.17 -6.11 -19.14
N GLN A 34 9.18 -5.74 -19.95
CA GLN A 34 9.23 -5.95 -21.39
C GLN A 34 10.34 -5.10 -22.05
N GLU A 35 10.52 -3.83 -21.62
CA GLU A 35 11.65 -2.99 -22.10
C GLU A 35 13.02 -3.56 -21.69
N LEU A 36 13.10 -4.27 -20.57
CA LEU A 36 14.30 -4.97 -20.13
C LEU A 36 14.57 -6.30 -20.87
N GLY A 37 13.74 -6.62 -21.88
CA GLY A 37 13.94 -7.74 -22.78
C GLY A 37 13.09 -8.98 -22.47
N MET A 38 12.13 -8.91 -21.55
CA MET A 38 11.18 -10.00 -21.32
C MET A 38 10.11 -10.03 -22.41
N ASP A 39 9.91 -11.18 -23.04
CA ASP A 39 8.88 -11.40 -24.03
C ASP A 39 7.55 -11.77 -23.34
N PRO A 40 6.46 -10.98 -23.51
CA PRO A 40 5.19 -11.25 -22.86
C PRO A 40 4.50 -12.56 -23.30
N GLU A 41 4.93 -13.17 -24.43
CA GLU A 41 4.41 -14.45 -24.90
C GLU A 41 5.23 -15.66 -24.45
N ARG A 42 6.48 -15.45 -24.02
CA ARG A 42 7.42 -16.52 -23.67
C ARG A 42 7.88 -16.49 -22.23
N ASP A 43 7.91 -15.30 -21.65
CA ASP A 43 8.40 -15.07 -20.29
C ASP A 43 7.24 -14.76 -19.34
N ASP A 44 7.33 -15.22 -18.10
CA ASP A 44 6.30 -15.02 -17.07
C ASP A 44 6.30 -13.58 -16.51
N VAL A 45 6.03 -12.58 -17.36
CA VAL A 45 6.13 -11.15 -17.03
C VAL A 45 5.27 -10.76 -15.84
N ALA A 46 4.03 -11.26 -15.76
CA ALA A 46 3.13 -10.95 -14.65
C ALA A 46 3.59 -11.60 -13.34
N LEU A 47 4.12 -12.81 -13.39
CA LEU A 47 4.71 -13.49 -12.24
C LEU A 47 5.93 -12.72 -11.71
N TRP A 48 6.85 -12.32 -12.61
CA TRP A 48 8.01 -11.51 -12.22
C TRP A 48 7.61 -10.17 -11.60
N ALA A 49 6.64 -9.48 -12.19
CA ALA A 49 6.10 -8.25 -11.59
C ALA A 49 5.51 -8.54 -10.21
N GLY A 50 4.77 -9.64 -10.05
CA GLY A 50 4.24 -10.09 -8.76
C GLY A 50 5.32 -10.35 -7.71
N LEU A 51 6.39 -11.06 -8.09
CA LEU A 51 7.54 -11.33 -7.22
C LEU A 51 8.27 -10.05 -6.80
N ILE A 52 8.48 -9.12 -7.74
CA ILE A 52 9.11 -7.82 -7.47
C ILE A 52 8.26 -6.97 -6.50
N PHE A 53 6.92 -6.98 -6.64
CA PHE A 53 6.04 -6.34 -5.65
C PHE A 53 6.11 -7.02 -4.29
N ALA A 54 5.99 -8.35 -4.25
CA ALA A 54 6.00 -9.13 -3.02
C ALA A 54 7.33 -9.01 -2.26
N GLY A 55 8.46 -9.00 -2.97
CA GLY A 55 9.79 -8.90 -2.37
C GLY A 55 9.95 -7.70 -1.44
N ASN A 56 9.39 -6.56 -1.82
CA ASN A 56 9.39 -5.36 -0.98
C ASN A 56 8.55 -5.54 0.29
N PHE A 57 7.39 -6.18 0.20
CA PHE A 57 6.50 -6.40 1.36
C PHE A 57 7.06 -7.45 2.32
N VAL A 58 7.64 -8.52 1.82
CA VAL A 58 8.27 -9.59 2.63
C VAL A 58 9.34 -9.00 3.54
N THR A 59 10.29 -8.27 2.96
CA THR A 59 11.40 -7.71 3.74
C THR A 59 10.95 -6.56 4.64
N SER A 60 10.02 -5.71 4.19
CA SER A 60 9.41 -4.71 5.05
C SER A 60 8.76 -5.34 6.28
N PHE A 61 8.01 -6.42 6.11
CA PHE A 61 7.35 -7.11 7.22
C PHE A 61 8.36 -7.63 8.25
N ILE A 62 9.47 -8.20 7.80
CA ILE A 62 10.53 -8.73 8.67
C ILE A 62 11.27 -7.61 9.40
N PHE A 63 11.62 -6.53 8.69
CA PHE A 63 12.52 -5.50 9.21
C PHE A 63 11.82 -4.35 9.94
N GLN A 64 10.52 -4.09 9.70
CA GLN A 64 9.80 -3.01 10.38
C GLN A 64 9.81 -3.11 11.91
N PRO A 65 9.61 -4.28 12.55
CA PRO A 65 9.71 -4.40 14.02
C PRO A 65 11.10 -4.07 14.54
N ILE A 66 12.15 -4.45 13.80
CA ILE A 66 13.54 -4.17 14.16
C ILE A 66 13.79 -2.66 14.13
N TRP A 67 13.36 -1.99 13.06
CA TRP A 67 13.49 -0.55 12.93
C TRP A 67 12.65 0.21 13.95
N GLY A 68 11.48 -0.30 14.31
CA GLY A 68 10.66 0.24 15.38
C GLY A 68 11.38 0.21 16.74
N ALA A 69 11.98 -0.92 17.09
CA ALA A 69 12.77 -1.05 18.32
C ALA A 69 14.02 -0.14 18.32
N LEU A 70 14.68 0.02 17.17
CA LEU A 70 15.79 0.96 17.05
C LEU A 70 15.32 2.42 17.13
N ALA A 71 14.12 2.75 16.63
CA ALA A 71 13.55 4.09 16.73
C ALA A 71 13.35 4.51 18.20
N ASP A 72 12.91 3.59 19.05
CA ASP A 72 12.74 3.83 20.48
C ASP A 72 14.08 4.02 21.20
N ARG A 73 15.18 3.45 20.67
CA ARG A 73 16.54 3.55 21.26
C ARG A 73 17.32 4.73 20.76
N TYR A 74 17.25 5.07 19.48
CA TYR A 74 18.10 6.06 18.82
C TYR A 74 17.35 7.32 18.37
N GLY A 75 16.04 7.34 18.47
CA GLY A 75 15.17 8.44 18.03
C GLY A 75 14.47 8.17 16.70
N ARG A 76 13.27 8.71 16.60
CA ARG A 76 12.38 8.49 15.45
C ARG A 76 12.80 9.28 14.23
N LYS A 77 13.35 10.48 14.42
CA LYS A 77 13.87 11.31 13.34
C LYS A 77 15.03 10.60 12.62
N ILE A 78 15.95 9.98 13.35
CA ILE A 78 17.08 9.26 12.76
C ILE A 78 16.58 8.08 11.91
N MET A 79 15.60 7.34 12.38
CA MET A 79 15.01 6.22 11.63
C MET A 79 14.23 6.68 10.39
N LEU A 80 13.55 7.83 10.47
CA LEU A 80 12.89 8.45 9.33
C LEU A 80 13.93 8.87 8.26
N LEU A 81 15.01 9.51 8.64
CA LEU A 81 16.07 9.94 7.71
C LEU A 81 16.77 8.73 7.07
N ARG A 82 17.10 7.70 7.87
CA ARG A 82 17.66 6.45 7.37
C ARG A 82 16.79 5.84 6.29
N SER A 83 15.48 5.71 6.56
CA SER A 83 14.55 5.10 5.59
C SER A 83 14.39 5.97 4.34
N GLY A 84 14.26 7.27 4.49
CA GLY A 84 14.10 8.19 3.36
C GLY A 84 15.31 8.21 2.44
N TYR A 85 16.52 8.38 2.97
CA TYR A 85 17.75 8.35 2.16
C TYR A 85 18.03 6.96 1.59
N GLY A 86 17.80 5.90 2.36
CA GLY A 86 17.97 4.52 1.88
C GLY A 86 17.04 4.20 0.72
N MET A 87 15.76 4.55 0.83
CA MET A 87 14.80 4.38 -0.25
C MET A 87 15.15 5.25 -1.47
N ALA A 88 15.59 6.50 -1.27
CA ALA A 88 16.02 7.38 -2.37
C ALA A 88 17.18 6.78 -3.17
N ALA A 89 18.19 6.26 -2.47
CA ALA A 89 19.34 5.62 -3.10
C ALA A 89 18.95 4.37 -3.89
N ILE A 90 18.13 3.49 -3.30
CA ILE A 90 17.69 2.27 -3.97
C ILE A 90 16.79 2.58 -5.17
N MET A 91 15.90 3.57 -5.07
CA MET A 91 15.10 4.02 -6.22
C MET A 91 15.99 4.50 -7.36
N ALA A 92 17.02 5.31 -7.08
CA ALA A 92 17.98 5.72 -8.10
C ALA A 92 18.70 4.51 -8.72
N LEU A 93 19.12 3.52 -7.91
CA LEU A 93 19.75 2.30 -8.40
C LEU A 93 18.84 1.45 -9.30
N MET A 94 17.52 1.44 -9.04
CA MET A 94 16.55 0.74 -9.91
C MET A 94 16.54 1.30 -11.34
N GLY A 95 16.85 2.58 -11.53
CA GLY A 95 17.01 3.18 -12.87
C GLY A 95 18.18 2.60 -13.67
N PHE A 96 19.15 1.95 -13.02
CA PHE A 96 20.26 1.26 -13.67
C PHE A 96 20.03 -0.25 -13.86
N ALA A 97 18.86 -0.75 -13.49
CA ALA A 97 18.54 -2.18 -13.65
C ALA A 97 18.61 -2.58 -15.13
N GLN A 98 19.19 -3.76 -15.38
CA GLN A 98 19.39 -4.32 -16.73
C GLN A 98 18.48 -5.53 -16.99
N ASP A 99 17.99 -6.16 -15.92
CA ASP A 99 17.12 -7.33 -15.97
C ASP A 99 16.16 -7.39 -14.78
N ALA A 100 15.25 -8.35 -14.80
CA ALA A 100 14.24 -8.57 -13.75
C ALA A 100 14.86 -8.93 -12.39
N TRP A 101 16.01 -9.65 -12.40
CA TRP A 101 16.71 -10.02 -11.15
C TRP A 101 17.28 -8.81 -10.43
N HIS A 102 17.88 -7.86 -11.17
CA HIS A 102 18.35 -6.59 -10.57
C HIS A 102 17.20 -5.85 -9.91
N LEU A 103 16.03 -5.77 -10.57
CA LEU A 103 14.85 -5.14 -9.98
C LEU A 103 14.35 -5.88 -8.73
N LEU A 104 14.30 -7.22 -8.76
CA LEU A 104 13.87 -8.01 -7.62
C LEU A 104 14.79 -7.80 -6.41
N VAL A 105 16.10 -7.89 -6.60
CA VAL A 105 17.08 -7.66 -5.52
C VAL A 105 16.96 -6.26 -4.95
N LEU A 106 16.86 -5.24 -5.80
CA LEU A 106 16.70 -3.85 -5.35
C LEU A 106 15.36 -3.62 -4.64
N ARG A 107 14.29 -4.30 -5.03
CA ARG A 107 12.99 -4.26 -4.32
C ARG A 107 13.06 -4.92 -2.95
N VAL A 108 13.73 -6.07 -2.85
CA VAL A 108 14.01 -6.72 -1.56
C VAL A 108 14.81 -5.79 -0.66
N LEU A 109 15.87 -5.16 -1.17
CA LEU A 109 16.66 -4.18 -0.41
C LEU A 109 15.84 -2.95 -0.02
N ASN A 110 14.96 -2.46 -0.91
CA ASN A 110 14.07 -1.34 -0.60
C ASN A 110 13.15 -1.66 0.58
N GLY A 111 12.62 -2.87 0.66
CA GLY A 111 11.83 -3.31 1.80
C GLY A 111 12.64 -3.36 3.10
N VAL A 112 13.91 -3.78 3.06
CA VAL A 112 14.81 -3.76 4.23
C VAL A 112 14.98 -2.34 4.77
N VAL A 113 15.21 -1.36 3.91
CA VAL A 113 15.43 0.04 4.36
C VAL A 113 14.13 0.82 4.56
N SER A 114 12.98 0.29 4.16
CA SER A 114 11.69 0.97 4.28
C SER A 114 11.34 1.30 5.73
N GLY A 115 10.37 2.19 5.94
CA GLY A 115 9.93 2.55 7.29
C GLY A 115 9.63 4.03 7.47
N PHE A 116 9.64 4.84 6.41
CA PHE A 116 9.35 6.27 6.48
C PHE A 116 7.95 6.55 7.06
N VAL A 117 6.94 5.83 6.61
CA VAL A 117 5.54 6.00 7.07
C VAL A 117 5.39 5.69 8.56
N PRO A 118 5.77 4.50 9.07
CA PRO A 118 5.66 4.21 10.50
C PRO A 118 6.55 5.13 11.35
N ALA A 119 7.73 5.55 10.87
CA ALA A 119 8.57 6.52 11.56
C ALA A 119 7.90 7.90 11.64
N SER A 120 7.25 8.37 10.56
CA SER A 120 6.49 9.63 10.54
C SER A 120 5.32 9.61 11.51
N VAL A 121 4.55 8.51 11.53
CA VAL A 121 3.43 8.29 12.46
C VAL A 121 3.94 8.29 13.90
N SER A 122 5.00 7.55 14.20
CA SER A 122 5.59 7.45 15.53
C SER A 122 6.14 8.82 16.01
N LEU A 123 6.82 9.56 15.14
CA LEU A 123 7.34 10.89 15.45
C LEU A 123 6.20 11.88 15.71
N MET A 124 5.14 11.85 14.90
CA MET A 124 4.00 12.74 15.05
C MET A 124 3.20 12.43 16.33
N SER A 125 3.04 11.15 16.69
CA SER A 125 2.34 10.73 17.91
C SER A 125 2.98 11.25 19.20
N THR A 126 4.28 11.52 19.16
CA THR A 126 5.03 12.03 20.34
C THR A 126 5.25 13.52 20.34
N THR A 127 5.14 14.18 19.19
CA THR A 127 5.37 15.63 19.08
C THR A 127 4.08 16.44 19.06
N ALA A 128 2.95 15.84 18.65
CA ALA A 128 1.64 16.50 18.67
C ALA A 128 1.08 16.61 20.11
N PRO A 129 0.44 17.74 20.45
CA PRO A 129 -0.32 17.86 21.70
C PRO A 129 -1.43 16.79 21.77
N ARG A 130 -1.73 16.29 22.97
CA ARG A 130 -2.73 15.22 23.17
C ARG A 130 -4.09 15.55 22.56
N GLU A 131 -4.52 16.81 22.67
CA GLU A 131 -5.81 17.31 22.16
C GLU A 131 -5.84 17.41 20.62
N ARG A 132 -4.70 17.39 19.96
CA ARG A 132 -4.54 17.54 18.50
C ARG A 132 -3.98 16.32 17.81
N THR A 133 -3.69 15.24 18.54
CA THR A 133 -3.09 14.02 17.99
C THR A 133 -3.97 13.40 16.90
N GLY A 134 -5.30 13.33 17.11
CA GLY A 134 -6.23 12.81 16.11
C GLY A 134 -6.21 13.59 14.80
N PHE A 135 -6.23 14.94 14.89
CA PHE A 135 -6.10 15.79 13.71
C PHE A 135 -4.78 15.59 12.98
N ALA A 136 -3.67 15.54 13.73
CA ALA A 136 -2.34 15.37 13.16
C ALA A 136 -2.19 14.01 12.43
N MET A 137 -2.71 12.94 13.04
CA MET A 137 -2.71 11.61 12.41
C MET A 137 -3.59 11.55 11.17
N GLY A 138 -4.79 12.16 11.22
CA GLY A 138 -5.69 12.24 10.08
C GLY A 138 -5.07 13.00 8.92
N ALA A 139 -4.44 14.15 9.18
CA ALA A 139 -3.74 14.93 8.15
C ALA A 139 -2.57 14.16 7.54
N LEU A 140 -1.77 13.48 8.36
CA LEU A 140 -0.66 12.65 7.91
C LEU A 140 -1.15 11.52 7.00
N GLN A 141 -2.20 10.81 7.41
CA GLN A 141 -2.81 9.74 6.63
C GLN A 141 -3.39 10.26 5.30
N SER A 142 -4.02 11.44 5.31
CA SER A 142 -4.55 12.06 4.08
C SER A 142 -3.45 12.35 3.07
N GLY A 143 -2.27 12.80 3.53
CA GLY A 143 -1.09 12.96 2.66
C GLY A 143 -0.68 11.63 2.00
N GLY A 144 -0.64 10.55 2.78
CA GLY A 144 -0.32 9.21 2.27
C GLY A 144 -1.34 8.71 1.24
N VAL A 145 -2.64 8.84 1.54
CA VAL A 145 -3.72 8.43 0.63
C VAL A 145 -3.68 9.23 -0.68
N ALA A 146 -3.50 10.55 -0.60
CA ALA A 146 -3.35 11.39 -1.80
C ALA A 146 -2.17 10.94 -2.66
N GLY A 147 -1.02 10.62 -2.04
CA GLY A 147 0.14 10.07 -2.75
C GLY A 147 -0.15 8.73 -3.42
N THR A 148 -0.84 7.84 -2.74
CA THR A 148 -1.21 6.52 -3.30
C THR A 148 -2.15 6.66 -4.51
N ILE A 149 -3.05 7.63 -4.52
CA ILE A 149 -4.00 7.85 -5.63
C ILE A 149 -3.33 8.57 -6.79
N LEU A 150 -2.56 9.63 -6.52
CA LEU A 150 -1.96 10.45 -7.56
C LEU A 150 -0.68 9.84 -8.13
N GLY A 151 0.02 8.99 -7.35
CA GLY A 151 1.24 8.33 -7.79
C GLY A 151 1.10 7.61 -9.12
N PRO A 152 0.17 6.66 -9.29
CA PRO A 152 -0.04 5.94 -10.53
C PRO A 152 -0.34 6.85 -11.73
N LEU A 153 -1.11 7.92 -11.53
CA LEU A 153 -1.42 8.92 -12.58
C LEU A 153 -0.18 9.66 -13.02
N ILE A 154 0.56 10.21 -12.06
CA ILE A 154 1.79 10.97 -12.33
C ILE A 154 2.83 10.05 -12.95
N GLY A 155 2.98 8.83 -12.41
CA GLY A 155 3.93 7.83 -12.89
C GLY A 155 3.65 7.39 -14.31
N GLY A 156 2.38 7.08 -14.62
CA GLY A 156 1.97 6.70 -15.97
C GLY A 156 2.17 7.83 -16.97
N TRP A 157 1.77 9.06 -16.63
CA TRP A 157 1.96 10.23 -17.49
C TRP A 157 3.44 10.56 -17.76
N LEU A 158 4.29 10.44 -16.73
CA LEU A 158 5.73 10.61 -16.90
C LEU A 158 6.33 9.48 -17.74
N ALA A 159 5.91 8.22 -17.52
CA ALA A 159 6.43 7.07 -18.25
C ALA A 159 6.23 7.21 -19.75
N ASP A 160 5.04 7.66 -20.19
CA ASP A 160 4.73 7.84 -21.60
C ASP A 160 5.53 9.00 -22.23
N ARG A 161 6.04 9.96 -21.43
CA ARG A 161 6.76 11.14 -21.95
C ARG A 161 8.28 11.03 -21.88
N ILE A 162 8.81 10.49 -20.78
CA ILE A 162 10.26 10.48 -20.54
C ILE A 162 10.83 9.05 -20.45
N GLY A 163 9.97 8.02 -20.65
CA GLY A 163 10.34 6.62 -20.51
C GLY A 163 10.34 6.12 -19.06
N PHE A 164 10.50 4.81 -18.86
CA PHE A 164 10.38 4.19 -17.54
C PHE A 164 11.59 4.44 -16.63
N ARG A 165 12.80 4.37 -17.16
CA ARG A 165 14.04 4.55 -16.38
C ARG A 165 14.15 5.90 -15.67
N PRO A 166 13.87 7.05 -16.33
CA PRO A 166 13.95 8.36 -15.68
C PRO A 166 13.03 8.51 -14.46
N ILE A 167 11.91 7.77 -14.40
CA ILE A 167 10.96 7.84 -13.29
C ILE A 167 11.62 7.38 -11.97
N PHE A 168 12.47 6.38 -12.02
CA PHE A 168 13.20 5.93 -10.84
C PHE A 168 14.13 7.02 -10.31
N TYR A 169 14.80 7.76 -11.19
CA TYR A 169 15.64 8.90 -10.79
C TYR A 169 14.83 10.07 -10.24
N VAL A 170 13.69 10.39 -10.90
CA VAL A 170 12.76 11.43 -10.40
C VAL A 170 12.22 11.04 -9.02
N THR A 171 11.78 9.80 -8.85
CA THR A 171 11.31 9.28 -7.55
C THR A 171 12.42 9.35 -6.49
N GLY A 172 13.63 8.90 -6.83
CA GLY A 172 14.78 8.97 -5.94
C GLY A 172 15.12 10.40 -5.53
N ALA A 173 15.12 11.33 -6.48
CA ALA A 173 15.35 12.76 -6.23
C ALA A 173 14.26 13.37 -5.34
N CYS A 174 12.98 13.08 -5.59
CA CYS A 174 11.87 13.54 -4.74
C CYS A 174 11.98 13.03 -3.31
N LEU A 175 12.31 11.73 -3.12
CA LEU A 175 12.53 11.14 -1.80
C LEU A 175 13.73 11.76 -1.09
N PHE A 176 14.83 11.98 -1.81
CA PHE A 176 16.01 12.64 -1.29
C PHE A 176 15.71 14.07 -0.82
N MET A 177 15.04 14.87 -1.65
CA MET A 177 14.61 16.23 -1.31
C MET A 177 13.66 16.25 -0.10
N ALA A 178 12.63 15.41 -0.10
CA ALA A 178 11.69 15.32 1.02
C ALA A 178 12.37 14.95 2.33
N THR A 179 13.33 14.02 2.27
CA THR A 179 14.10 13.59 3.43
C THR A 179 15.05 14.68 3.92
N THR A 180 15.68 15.43 3.00
CA THR A 180 16.56 16.55 3.33
C THR A 180 15.77 17.70 3.97
N VAL A 181 14.58 18.02 3.46
CA VAL A 181 13.68 18.99 4.10
C VAL A 181 13.29 18.51 5.50
N ALA A 182 12.97 17.22 5.66
CA ALA A 182 12.67 16.66 6.98
C ALA A 182 13.88 16.73 7.91
N TRP A 183 15.09 16.50 7.42
CA TRP A 183 16.33 16.63 8.22
C TRP A 183 16.51 18.05 8.76
N ILE A 184 16.32 19.06 7.93
CA ILE A 184 16.53 20.48 8.27
C ILE A 184 15.42 21.00 9.18
N VAL A 185 14.16 20.69 8.84
CA VAL A 185 12.98 21.35 9.43
C VAL A 185 12.40 20.60 10.62
N VAL A 186 12.37 19.26 10.57
CA VAL A 186 11.76 18.45 11.63
C VAL A 186 12.62 18.49 12.89
N ARG A 187 11.99 18.80 14.00
CA ARG A 187 12.62 18.81 15.33
C ARG A 187 12.00 17.71 16.19
N GLU A 188 12.86 16.89 16.77
CA GLU A 188 12.48 15.87 17.75
C GLU A 188 13.19 16.21 19.07
N ARG A 189 12.42 16.22 20.16
CA ARG A 189 12.96 16.22 21.52
C ARG A 189 12.98 14.78 21.99
N PHE A 190 14.11 14.11 21.75
CA PHE A 190 14.25 12.70 22.08
C PHE A 190 14.69 12.56 23.54
N GLU A 191 13.81 11.98 24.37
CA GLU A 191 14.15 11.51 25.71
C GLU A 191 14.32 10.01 25.66
N ARG A 192 15.52 9.53 26.00
CA ARG A 192 15.84 8.10 26.01
C ARG A 192 15.01 7.40 27.08
N ARG A 193 13.98 6.69 26.65
CA ARG A 193 13.14 5.90 27.55
C ARG A 193 13.93 4.65 27.92
N ASN A 194 14.27 4.46 29.19
CA ASN A 194 14.82 3.19 29.68
C ASN A 194 13.74 2.11 29.54
N PRO A 195 14.03 0.98 28.87
CA PRO A 195 13.05 -0.07 28.61
C PRO A 195 12.74 -0.97 29.84
N SER A 196 13.09 -0.53 31.06
CA SER A 196 12.79 -1.27 32.28
C SER A 196 11.29 -1.22 32.57
N GLY A 197 10.57 -2.27 32.14
CA GLY A 197 9.17 -2.47 32.53
C GLY A 197 8.16 -2.72 31.41
N ALA A 198 8.55 -2.80 30.15
CA ALA A 198 7.60 -3.23 29.12
C ALA A 198 7.20 -4.71 29.37
N PRO A 199 5.92 -5.03 29.56
CA PRO A 199 5.48 -6.40 29.76
C PRO A 199 5.90 -7.22 28.53
N ARG A 200 6.58 -8.36 28.77
CA ARG A 200 6.94 -9.31 27.71
C ARG A 200 5.67 -9.71 26.97
N VAL A 201 5.56 -9.30 25.74
CA VAL A 201 4.43 -9.65 24.86
C VAL A 201 4.54 -11.14 24.54
N SER A 202 3.65 -11.95 25.12
CA SER A 202 3.54 -13.36 24.76
C SER A 202 2.63 -13.47 23.54
N LEU A 203 3.21 -13.40 22.33
CA LEU A 203 2.48 -13.49 21.06
C LEU A 203 1.58 -14.72 20.98
N SER A 204 2.05 -15.88 21.44
CA SER A 204 1.29 -17.14 21.44
C SER A 204 0.12 -17.14 22.43
N GLY A 205 0.32 -16.57 23.62
CA GLY A 205 -0.74 -16.45 24.63
C GLY A 205 -1.82 -15.46 24.20
N ASP A 206 -1.43 -14.37 23.59
CA ASP A 206 -2.36 -13.33 23.10
C ASP A 206 -3.16 -13.83 21.90
N TRP A 207 -2.51 -14.52 20.94
CA TRP A 207 -3.18 -15.19 19.83
C TRP A 207 -4.24 -16.16 20.30
N ARG A 208 -3.92 -17.06 21.23
CA ARG A 208 -4.85 -18.07 21.77
C ARG A 208 -6.08 -17.42 22.43
N LYS A 209 -5.93 -16.26 23.08
CA LYS A 209 -7.05 -15.50 23.66
C LYS A 209 -7.93 -14.86 22.61
N LEU A 210 -7.34 -14.30 21.55
CA LEU A 210 -8.07 -13.63 20.47
C LEU A 210 -8.84 -14.64 19.60
N VAL A 211 -8.23 -15.78 19.28
CA VAL A 211 -8.86 -16.85 18.46
C VAL A 211 -10.02 -17.54 19.16
N ARG A 212 -10.14 -17.43 20.48
CA ARG A 212 -11.32 -17.96 21.20
C ARG A 212 -12.62 -17.25 20.86
N LYS A 213 -12.55 -16.04 20.32
CA LYS A 213 -13.71 -15.32 19.78
C LYS A 213 -13.74 -15.54 18.26
N PRO A 214 -14.70 -16.32 17.72
CA PRO A 214 -14.70 -16.76 16.31
C PRO A 214 -14.79 -15.58 15.33
N GLU A 215 -15.31 -14.42 15.78
CA GLU A 215 -15.43 -13.23 14.95
C GLU A 215 -14.08 -12.62 14.56
N LEU A 216 -13.08 -12.65 15.46
CA LEU A 216 -11.77 -12.03 15.20
C LEU A 216 -10.97 -12.75 14.12
N PRO A 217 -10.79 -14.09 14.15
CA PRO A 217 -10.15 -14.81 13.05
C PRO A 217 -10.84 -14.61 11.71
N ALA A 218 -12.18 -14.57 11.70
CA ALA A 218 -12.94 -14.31 10.48
C ALA A 218 -12.65 -12.90 9.91
N LEU A 219 -12.54 -11.88 10.78
CA LEU A 219 -12.19 -10.52 10.37
C LEU A 219 -10.73 -10.43 9.88
N PHE A 220 -9.79 -11.17 10.49
CA PHE A 220 -8.41 -11.24 10.03
C PHE A 220 -8.33 -11.94 8.66
N ALA A 221 -9.08 -13.03 8.48
CA ALA A 221 -9.18 -13.70 7.19
C ALA A 221 -9.81 -12.79 6.13
N ALA A 222 -10.88 -12.06 6.47
CA ALA A 222 -11.48 -11.07 5.56
C ALA A 222 -10.46 -10.00 5.15
N THR A 223 -9.68 -9.44 6.09
CA THR A 223 -8.61 -8.48 5.78
C THR A 223 -7.58 -9.07 4.83
N PHE A 224 -7.15 -10.32 5.08
CA PHE A 224 -6.22 -11.03 4.21
C PHE A 224 -6.79 -11.17 2.79
N PHE A 225 -8.00 -11.69 2.62
CA PHE A 225 -8.60 -11.93 1.31
C PHE A 225 -8.90 -10.63 0.56
N ILE A 226 -9.35 -9.58 1.25
CA ILE A 226 -9.54 -8.24 0.66
C ILE A 226 -8.23 -7.74 0.04
N GLN A 227 -7.13 -7.77 0.81
CA GLN A 227 -5.85 -7.29 0.31
C GLN A 227 -5.22 -8.21 -0.73
N PHE A 228 -5.40 -9.51 -0.56
CA PHE A 228 -4.98 -10.52 -1.52
C PHE A 228 -5.63 -10.27 -2.90
N ALA A 229 -6.96 -10.09 -2.94
CA ALA A 229 -7.69 -9.85 -4.18
C ALA A 229 -7.30 -8.51 -4.83
N LEU A 230 -7.18 -7.45 -4.02
CA LEU A 230 -6.83 -6.12 -4.50
C LEU A 230 -5.43 -6.06 -5.11
N LEU A 231 -4.44 -6.59 -4.39
CA LEU A 231 -3.05 -6.54 -4.83
C LEU A 231 -2.71 -7.64 -5.83
N GLY A 232 -3.47 -8.73 -5.87
CA GLY A 232 -3.34 -9.75 -6.89
C GLY A 232 -3.58 -9.23 -8.32
N ALA A 233 -4.46 -8.24 -8.47
CA ALA A 233 -4.72 -7.62 -9.76
C ALA A 233 -3.61 -6.62 -10.21
N MET A 234 -2.73 -6.17 -9.30
CA MET A 234 -1.76 -5.11 -9.60
C MET A 234 -0.76 -5.46 -10.71
N PRO A 235 -0.11 -6.64 -10.73
CA PRO A 235 0.83 -6.98 -11.81
C PRO A 235 0.12 -7.25 -13.15
N VAL A 236 -1.17 -7.58 -13.11
CA VAL A 236 -1.94 -7.99 -14.29
C VAL A 236 -2.62 -6.81 -14.98
N LEU A 237 -2.99 -5.79 -14.22
CA LEU A 237 -3.77 -4.66 -14.72
C LEU A 237 -3.13 -3.93 -15.89
N PRO A 238 -1.83 -3.60 -15.89
CA PRO A 238 -1.17 -2.93 -17.02
C PRO A 238 -1.16 -3.80 -18.29
N LEU A 239 -0.93 -5.12 -18.13
CA LEU A 239 -0.95 -6.07 -19.25
C LEU A 239 -2.36 -6.23 -19.82
N TYR A 240 -3.37 -6.18 -18.96
CA TYR A 240 -4.77 -6.21 -19.40
C TYR A 240 -5.17 -4.94 -20.14
N VAL A 241 -4.75 -3.75 -19.63
CA VAL A 241 -4.93 -2.47 -20.35
C VAL A 241 -4.21 -2.50 -21.70
N GLN A 242 -2.98 -3.03 -21.76
CA GLN A 242 -2.22 -3.20 -23.01
C GLN A 242 -3.01 -4.03 -24.04
N LYS A 243 -3.60 -5.14 -23.59
CA LYS A 243 -4.43 -6.01 -24.45
C LYS A 243 -5.70 -5.31 -24.95
N LEU A 244 -6.34 -4.48 -24.12
CA LEU A 244 -7.58 -3.77 -24.48
C LEU A 244 -7.33 -2.55 -25.35
N HIS A 245 -6.20 -1.87 -25.15
CA HIS A 245 -5.89 -0.62 -25.87
C HIS A 245 -5.35 -0.86 -27.27
N GLY A 246 -4.55 -1.92 -27.46
CA GLY A 246 -3.99 -2.32 -28.75
C GLY A 246 -2.94 -1.36 -29.34
N SER A 247 -2.57 -0.30 -28.58
CA SER A 247 -1.56 0.70 -28.95
C SER A 247 -0.58 0.89 -27.80
N THR A 248 0.63 1.31 -28.11
CA THR A 248 1.65 1.64 -27.09
C THR A 248 1.55 3.09 -26.61
N ALA A 249 0.83 3.95 -27.33
CA ALA A 249 0.63 5.36 -26.97
C ALA A 249 -0.24 5.45 -25.71
N ASP A 250 0.15 6.31 -24.75
CA ASP A 250 -0.55 6.57 -23.48
C ASP A 250 -0.86 5.32 -22.63
N LEU A 251 -0.16 4.22 -22.87
CA LEU A 251 -0.43 2.95 -22.22
C LEU A 251 -0.15 2.99 -20.71
N ALA A 252 0.95 3.60 -20.31
CA ALA A 252 1.30 3.73 -18.91
C ALA A 252 0.35 4.69 -18.19
N PHE A 253 -0.08 5.76 -18.84
CA PHE A 253 -1.09 6.69 -18.31
C PHE A 253 -2.43 6.01 -18.10
N LEU A 254 -2.93 5.26 -19.09
CA LEU A 254 -4.21 4.54 -18.99
C LEU A 254 -4.16 3.45 -17.89
N SER A 255 -3.02 2.78 -17.74
CA SER A 255 -2.80 1.83 -16.65
C SER A 255 -2.80 2.51 -15.27
N GLY A 256 -2.15 3.66 -15.17
CA GLY A 256 -2.16 4.50 -13.98
C GLY A 256 -3.56 5.03 -13.65
N LEU A 257 -4.30 5.45 -14.66
CA LEU A 257 -5.69 5.92 -14.53
C LEU A 257 -6.61 4.82 -14.02
N ALA A 258 -6.45 3.58 -14.49
CA ALA A 258 -7.22 2.43 -14.02
C ALA A 258 -7.02 2.15 -12.53
N GLY A 259 -5.79 2.34 -12.01
CA GLY A 259 -5.51 2.26 -10.57
C GLY A 259 -6.08 3.45 -9.80
N ALA A 260 -5.85 4.66 -10.28
CA ALA A 260 -6.25 5.90 -9.60
C ALA A 260 -7.77 6.07 -9.51
N VAL A 261 -8.52 5.72 -10.55
CA VAL A 261 -10.00 5.80 -10.57
C VAL A 261 -10.60 4.98 -9.43
N THR A 262 -10.06 3.80 -9.15
CA THR A 262 -10.48 2.97 -8.01
C THR A 262 -10.17 3.67 -6.67
N GLY A 263 -9.00 4.30 -6.56
CA GLY A 263 -8.62 5.05 -5.36
C GLY A 263 -9.49 6.29 -5.12
N ILE A 264 -9.80 7.04 -6.18
CA ILE A 264 -10.66 8.23 -6.11
C ILE A 264 -12.07 7.85 -5.65
N SER A 265 -12.67 6.83 -6.26
CA SER A 265 -14.02 6.39 -5.89
C SER A 265 -14.07 5.82 -4.47
N ASN A 266 -13.02 5.09 -4.04
CA ASN A 266 -12.85 4.63 -2.66
C ASN A 266 -12.79 5.83 -1.68
N MET A 267 -12.00 6.85 -1.98
CA MET A 267 -11.87 8.05 -1.13
C MET A 267 -13.22 8.77 -0.97
N ILE A 268 -14.04 8.82 -2.02
CA ILE A 268 -15.39 9.42 -1.97
C ILE A 268 -16.34 8.57 -1.14
N SER A 269 -16.31 7.26 -1.31
CA SER A 269 -17.29 6.34 -0.71
C SER A 269 -16.98 6.01 0.75
N ALA A 270 -15.70 6.01 1.18
CA ALA A 270 -15.30 5.59 2.52
C ALA A 270 -16.00 6.38 3.65
N PRO A 271 -16.08 7.73 3.63
CA PRO A 271 -16.80 8.46 4.67
C PRO A 271 -18.33 8.27 4.60
N LEU A 272 -18.88 8.01 3.39
CA LEU A 272 -20.30 7.76 3.21
C LEU A 272 -20.70 6.40 3.78
N LEU A 273 -19.94 5.34 3.43
CA LEU A 273 -20.16 4.00 3.93
C LEU A 273 -19.85 3.87 5.43
N GLY A 274 -18.87 4.62 5.93
CA GLY A 274 -18.61 4.71 7.38
C GLY A 274 -19.83 5.25 8.14
N ARG A 275 -20.39 6.39 7.69
CA ARG A 275 -21.61 6.97 8.29
C ARG A 275 -22.85 6.06 8.14
N LEU A 276 -22.92 5.33 7.03
CA LEU A 276 -24.00 4.37 6.82
C LEU A 276 -23.85 3.20 7.81
N GLY A 277 -22.62 2.72 8.06
CA GLY A 277 -22.32 1.69 9.05
C GLY A 277 -22.76 2.09 10.47
N ASP A 278 -22.58 3.36 10.84
CA ASP A 278 -23.05 3.88 12.13
C ASP A 278 -24.59 3.83 12.25
N LYS A 279 -25.34 3.94 11.14
CA LYS A 279 -26.81 3.96 11.13
C LYS A 279 -27.45 2.59 11.00
N ILE A 280 -26.96 1.73 10.09
CA ILE A 280 -27.61 0.45 9.75
C ILE A 280 -26.85 -0.77 10.29
N GLY A 281 -25.67 -0.54 10.91
CA GLY A 281 -24.80 -1.58 11.42
C GLY A 281 -23.59 -1.84 10.50
N THR A 282 -22.41 -1.88 11.11
CA THR A 282 -21.13 -2.02 10.40
C THR A 282 -21.01 -3.37 9.69
N GLU A 283 -21.58 -4.44 10.24
CA GLU A 283 -21.57 -5.79 9.65
C GLU A 283 -22.32 -5.82 8.31
N ARG A 284 -23.50 -5.16 8.24
CA ARG A 284 -24.28 -5.08 7.00
C ARG A 284 -23.55 -4.31 5.90
N VAL A 285 -22.87 -3.20 6.30
CA VAL A 285 -22.06 -2.43 5.34
C VAL A 285 -20.87 -3.24 4.88
N LEU A 286 -20.18 -3.97 5.75
CA LEU A 286 -19.08 -4.86 5.37
C LEU A 286 -19.57 -5.92 4.38
N PHE A 287 -20.66 -6.62 4.67
CA PHE A 287 -21.23 -7.65 3.81
C PHE A 287 -21.62 -7.07 2.43
N ALA A 288 -22.36 -5.96 2.39
CA ALA A 288 -22.73 -5.30 1.15
C ALA A 288 -21.50 -4.83 0.35
N SER A 289 -20.46 -4.37 1.03
CA SER A 289 -19.20 -3.95 0.40
C SER A 289 -18.43 -5.14 -0.19
N ILE A 290 -18.37 -6.28 0.50
CA ILE A 290 -17.75 -7.51 -0.02
C ILE A 290 -18.52 -8.00 -1.26
N VAL A 291 -19.83 -8.16 -1.15
CA VAL A 291 -20.67 -8.64 -2.26
C VAL A 291 -20.59 -7.67 -3.46
N GLY A 292 -20.67 -6.36 -3.20
CA GLY A 292 -20.58 -5.36 -4.26
C GLY A 292 -19.20 -5.33 -4.93
N ALA A 293 -18.12 -5.45 -4.16
CA ALA A 293 -16.77 -5.53 -4.70
C ALA A 293 -16.55 -6.79 -5.54
N ALA A 294 -17.03 -7.94 -5.06
CA ALA A 294 -17.02 -9.21 -5.80
C ALA A 294 -17.83 -9.10 -7.11
N ALA A 295 -19.05 -8.56 -7.04
CA ALA A 295 -19.92 -8.35 -8.20
C ALA A 295 -19.30 -7.40 -9.24
N MET A 296 -18.52 -6.40 -8.83
CA MET A 296 -17.84 -5.46 -9.74
C MET A 296 -16.48 -5.98 -10.22
N SER A 297 -15.90 -6.99 -9.59
CA SER A 297 -14.69 -7.64 -10.06
C SER A 297 -14.94 -8.50 -11.29
N VAL A 298 -16.01 -9.27 -11.29
CA VAL A 298 -16.33 -10.23 -12.35
C VAL A 298 -16.52 -9.59 -13.74
N PRO A 299 -17.28 -8.51 -13.93
CA PRO A 299 -17.46 -7.87 -15.25
C PRO A 299 -16.15 -7.34 -15.86
N GLN A 300 -15.13 -7.04 -15.05
CA GLN A 300 -13.83 -6.59 -15.56
C GLN A 300 -13.19 -7.61 -16.50
N ALA A 301 -13.46 -8.92 -16.29
CA ALA A 301 -12.95 -9.99 -17.15
C ALA A 301 -13.51 -9.97 -18.58
N TRP A 302 -14.65 -9.34 -18.80
CA TRP A 302 -15.32 -9.27 -20.12
C TRP A 302 -15.28 -7.89 -20.76
N CYS A 303 -14.58 -6.92 -20.17
CA CYS A 303 -14.39 -5.62 -20.79
C CYS A 303 -13.75 -5.76 -22.18
N ALA A 304 -14.31 -5.06 -23.15
CA ALA A 304 -13.81 -4.97 -24.52
C ALA A 304 -13.02 -3.68 -24.76
N THR A 305 -13.19 -2.67 -23.91
CA THR A 305 -12.53 -1.38 -24.02
C THR A 305 -11.99 -0.90 -22.68
N VAL A 306 -10.97 -0.04 -22.71
CA VAL A 306 -10.42 0.58 -21.52
C VAL A 306 -11.48 1.41 -20.78
N GLY A 307 -12.38 2.09 -21.50
CA GLY A 307 -13.46 2.87 -20.89
C GLY A 307 -14.42 2.00 -20.03
N GLN A 308 -14.79 0.80 -20.50
CA GLN A 308 -15.58 -0.15 -19.71
C GLN A 308 -14.82 -0.60 -18.46
N LEU A 309 -13.52 -0.89 -18.60
CA LEU A 309 -12.69 -1.26 -17.47
C LEU A 309 -12.63 -0.14 -16.42
N LEU A 310 -12.47 1.11 -16.84
CA LEU A 310 -12.47 2.27 -15.95
C LEU A 310 -13.80 2.44 -15.22
N ALA A 311 -14.94 2.22 -15.90
CA ALA A 311 -16.25 2.27 -15.28
C ALA A 311 -16.44 1.16 -14.21
N CYS A 312 -16.04 -0.07 -14.52
CA CYS A 312 -16.06 -1.18 -13.56
C CYS A 312 -15.12 -0.92 -12.37
N ARG A 313 -13.95 -0.34 -12.62
CA ARG A 313 -12.98 0.04 -11.61
C ARG A 313 -13.49 1.16 -10.70
N PHE A 314 -14.18 2.14 -11.26
CA PHE A 314 -14.84 3.18 -10.48
C PHE A 314 -15.91 2.58 -9.57
N ALA A 315 -16.78 1.72 -10.12
CA ALA A 315 -17.81 1.03 -9.34
C ALA A 315 -17.22 0.13 -8.24
N LEU A 316 -16.15 -0.62 -8.54
CA LEU A 316 -15.43 -1.41 -7.55
C LEU A 316 -14.94 -0.54 -6.38
N GLY A 317 -14.31 0.60 -6.68
CA GLY A 317 -13.79 1.50 -5.66
C GLY A 317 -14.87 2.07 -4.72
N LEU A 318 -16.10 2.28 -5.21
CA LEU A 318 -17.22 2.70 -4.37
C LEU A 318 -17.53 1.67 -3.26
N PHE A 319 -17.47 0.38 -3.56
CA PHE A 319 -17.67 -0.66 -2.56
C PHE A 319 -16.44 -0.87 -1.67
N MET A 320 -15.24 -0.69 -2.21
CA MET A 320 -14.00 -0.80 -1.43
C MET A 320 -13.92 0.16 -0.25
N GLY A 321 -14.54 1.34 -0.36
CA GLY A 321 -14.55 2.33 0.71
C GLY A 321 -15.17 1.85 2.02
N GLY A 322 -16.04 0.84 1.98
CA GLY A 322 -16.63 0.24 3.16
C GLY A 322 -15.82 -0.91 3.78
N LEU A 323 -14.87 -1.51 3.06
CA LEU A 323 -14.21 -2.74 3.49
C LEU A 323 -13.32 -2.53 4.73
N ILE A 324 -12.19 -1.83 4.56
CA ILE A 324 -11.19 -1.67 5.63
C ILE A 324 -11.72 -0.89 6.85
N PRO A 325 -12.47 0.23 6.68
CA PRO A 325 -13.05 0.92 7.84
C PRO A 325 -14.00 0.03 8.64
N SER A 326 -14.86 -0.76 7.96
CA SER A 326 -15.79 -1.67 8.63
C SER A 326 -15.07 -2.80 9.37
N VAL A 327 -14.08 -3.44 8.74
CA VAL A 327 -13.27 -4.46 9.43
C VAL A 327 -12.59 -3.88 10.67
N ASN A 328 -11.97 -2.70 10.56
CA ASN A 328 -11.31 -2.06 11.69
C ASN A 328 -12.29 -1.73 12.84
N ALA A 329 -13.48 -1.25 12.52
CA ALA A 329 -14.52 -0.97 13.52
C ALA A 329 -14.97 -2.27 14.22
N LEU A 330 -15.19 -3.36 13.47
CA LEU A 330 -15.57 -4.66 14.02
C LEU A 330 -14.45 -5.31 14.82
N VAL A 331 -13.20 -5.24 14.38
CA VAL A 331 -12.04 -5.68 15.17
C VAL A 331 -12.00 -4.97 16.52
N ARG A 332 -12.22 -3.65 16.53
CA ARG A 332 -12.31 -2.89 17.78
C ARG A 332 -13.46 -3.37 18.66
N HIS A 333 -14.65 -3.58 18.07
CA HIS A 333 -15.87 -3.96 18.79
C HIS A 333 -15.75 -5.33 19.45
N HIS A 334 -15.18 -6.32 18.75
CA HIS A 334 -15.05 -7.70 19.25
C HIS A 334 -13.78 -7.96 20.05
N SER A 335 -12.86 -7.00 20.10
CA SER A 335 -11.62 -7.14 20.89
C SER A 335 -11.90 -7.15 22.38
N PRO A 336 -11.29 -8.08 23.16
CA PRO A 336 -11.35 -8.06 24.61
C PRO A 336 -10.78 -6.75 25.17
N GLU A 337 -11.27 -6.32 26.34
CA GLU A 337 -10.74 -5.15 27.04
C GLU A 337 -9.23 -5.25 27.26
N GLY A 338 -8.51 -4.17 26.94
CA GLY A 338 -7.05 -4.10 27.04
C GLY A 338 -6.28 -4.83 25.93
N MET A 339 -6.95 -5.52 24.99
CA MET A 339 -6.30 -6.24 23.87
C MET A 339 -6.53 -5.61 22.49
N VAL A 340 -7.18 -4.48 22.39
CA VAL A 340 -7.51 -3.81 21.11
C VAL A 340 -6.27 -3.57 20.25
N SER A 341 -5.19 -3.04 20.82
CA SER A 341 -3.95 -2.79 20.09
C SER A 341 -3.31 -4.08 19.54
N ARG A 342 -3.44 -5.18 20.28
CA ARG A 342 -2.93 -6.51 19.85
C ARG A 342 -3.78 -7.07 18.72
N ALA A 343 -5.11 -6.95 18.80
CA ALA A 343 -6.01 -7.35 17.72
C ALA A 343 -5.72 -6.58 16.43
N TYR A 344 -5.51 -5.26 16.52
CA TYR A 344 -5.06 -4.46 15.37
C TYR A 344 -3.69 -4.91 14.84
N GLY A 345 -2.76 -5.32 15.71
CA GLY A 345 -1.47 -5.88 15.30
C GLY A 345 -1.64 -7.13 14.44
N PHE A 346 -2.48 -8.08 14.88
CA PHE A 346 -2.78 -9.29 14.09
C PHE A 346 -3.53 -8.97 12.79
N ASN A 347 -4.47 -8.02 12.82
CA ASN A 347 -5.15 -7.56 11.61
C ASN A 347 -4.18 -6.94 10.59
N THR A 348 -3.21 -6.14 11.06
CA THR A 348 -2.16 -5.57 10.21
C THR A 348 -1.23 -6.66 9.64
N SER A 349 -0.96 -7.72 10.42
CA SER A 349 -0.21 -8.87 9.91
C SER A 349 -0.98 -9.62 8.81
N ALA A 350 -2.29 -9.80 8.96
CA ALA A 350 -3.15 -10.39 7.93
C ALA A 350 -3.16 -9.54 6.65
N LEU A 351 -3.25 -8.21 6.80
CA LEU A 351 -3.12 -7.25 5.70
C LEU A 351 -1.77 -7.39 4.97
N ALA A 352 -0.67 -7.47 5.73
CA ALA A 352 0.67 -7.60 5.17
C ALA A 352 0.85 -8.93 4.42
N LEU A 353 0.29 -10.03 4.93
CA LEU A 353 0.28 -11.32 4.25
C LEU A 353 -0.49 -11.26 2.93
N GLY A 354 -1.66 -10.61 2.91
CA GLY A 354 -2.42 -10.39 1.67
C GLY A 354 -1.62 -9.61 0.63
N ASN A 355 -0.93 -8.54 1.06
CA ASN A 355 -0.07 -7.73 0.21
C ASN A 355 1.14 -8.52 -0.36
N MET A 356 1.63 -9.50 0.39
CA MET A 356 2.76 -10.32 0.01
C MET A 356 2.35 -11.42 -0.97
N VAL A 357 1.27 -12.15 -0.66
CA VAL A 357 0.86 -13.35 -1.41
C VAL A 357 0.03 -12.97 -2.65
N GLY A 358 -0.79 -11.93 -2.57
CA GLY A 358 -1.68 -11.49 -3.64
C GLY A 358 -1.00 -11.30 -4.98
N PRO A 359 0.04 -10.44 -5.10
CA PRO A 359 0.70 -10.18 -6.38
C PRO A 359 1.36 -11.43 -6.99
N VAL A 360 1.93 -12.31 -6.17
CA VAL A 360 2.57 -13.55 -6.66
C VAL A 360 1.53 -14.51 -7.23
N VAL A 361 0.45 -14.75 -6.47
CA VAL A 361 -0.62 -15.65 -6.93
C VAL A 361 -1.36 -15.05 -8.11
N GLY A 362 -1.60 -13.74 -8.11
CA GLY A 362 -2.21 -13.05 -9.26
C GLY A 362 -1.37 -13.14 -10.51
N GLY A 363 -0.06 -12.92 -10.41
CA GLY A 363 0.89 -13.11 -11.50
C GLY A 363 0.90 -14.54 -12.02
N PHE A 364 1.07 -15.53 -11.12
CA PHE A 364 1.06 -16.96 -11.48
C PHE A 364 -0.25 -17.38 -12.15
N LEU A 365 -1.39 -16.96 -11.61
CA LEU A 365 -2.70 -17.32 -12.15
C LEU A 365 -2.92 -16.70 -13.53
N SER A 366 -2.42 -15.49 -13.76
CA SER A 366 -2.55 -14.83 -15.07
C SER A 366 -1.72 -15.50 -16.16
N GLU A 367 -0.59 -16.10 -15.82
CA GLU A 367 0.25 -16.85 -16.77
C GLU A 367 -0.33 -18.24 -17.07
N THR A 368 -0.85 -18.93 -16.05
CA THR A 368 -1.35 -20.31 -16.21
C THR A 368 -2.76 -20.39 -16.78
N VAL A 369 -3.66 -19.48 -16.39
CA VAL A 369 -5.10 -19.49 -16.74
C VAL A 369 -5.47 -18.32 -17.65
N GLY A 370 -4.63 -17.28 -17.69
CA GLY A 370 -4.80 -16.08 -18.50
C GLY A 370 -5.18 -14.85 -17.69
N LEU A 371 -4.95 -13.65 -18.26
CA LEU A 371 -5.13 -12.35 -17.60
C LEU A 371 -6.50 -12.11 -16.95
N ARG A 372 -7.56 -12.74 -17.47
CA ARG A 372 -8.94 -12.61 -16.95
C ARG A 372 -9.18 -13.34 -15.65
N SER A 373 -8.37 -14.35 -15.34
CA SER A 373 -8.54 -15.22 -14.17
C SER A 373 -8.47 -14.47 -12.84
N VAL A 374 -7.65 -13.43 -12.78
CA VAL A 374 -7.47 -12.62 -11.57
C VAL A 374 -8.74 -11.87 -11.18
N PHE A 375 -9.53 -11.43 -12.15
CA PHE A 375 -10.81 -10.77 -11.91
C PHE A 375 -11.89 -11.76 -11.43
N TRP A 376 -11.87 -12.98 -11.94
CA TRP A 376 -12.75 -14.07 -11.45
C TRP A 376 -12.38 -14.47 -10.03
N LEU A 377 -11.07 -14.57 -9.73
CA LEU A 377 -10.60 -14.84 -8.38
C LEU A 377 -11.07 -13.76 -7.41
N GLY A 378 -10.94 -12.47 -7.79
CA GLY A 378 -11.43 -11.35 -6.98
C GLY A 378 -12.95 -11.33 -6.78
N GLY A 379 -13.71 -11.97 -7.66
CA GLY A 379 -15.15 -12.16 -7.52
C GLY A 379 -15.55 -13.39 -6.71
N ALA A 380 -14.69 -14.39 -6.60
CA ALA A 380 -14.94 -15.64 -5.88
C ALA A 380 -14.56 -15.56 -4.38
N LEU A 381 -13.66 -14.67 -4.02
CA LEU A 381 -13.17 -14.42 -2.66
C LEU A 381 -14.03 -13.41 -1.91
#